data_0bb7b48e8101449c2200225f42b590ca
#
_entry.id   0bb7b48e8101449c2200225f42b590ca
#
_cell.length_a   1.000
_cell.length_b   1.000
_cell.length_c   1.000
_cell.angle_alpha   90.00
_cell.angle_beta   90.00
_cell.angle_gamma   90.00
#
_symmetry.space_group_name_H-M   'P 1'
#
loop_
_entity.id
_entity.type
_entity.pdbx_description
1 polymer ?
#
loop_
_entity_poly.entity_id
_entity_poly.type
_entity_poly.pdbx_seq_one_letter_code
_entity_poly.pdbx_strand_id
1 'polypeptide(L)'
;REIQVAIMGKKKLGTIELKPKREFYDYEAKYNPKAKTKHIIPVNLSKKDLKKITDVALKAHKLIKCRGITRSDFKFYKGKFYLLEINTQPGMTKLSLVPEIANYAGISFIKLIEWILKDASINR
;
A
#
# COMPACT_ATOMS: atom_id res chain seq x y z
N ARG A 1 -4.97 -5.75 12.68
CA ARG A 1 -4.57 -6.04 11.29
C ARG A 1 -3.98 -4.78 10.66
N GLU A 2 -2.94 -4.95 9.90
CA GLU A 2 -2.26 -3.87 9.18
C GLU A 2 -2.51 -4.02 7.68
N ILE A 3 -3.15 -3.03 7.08
CA ILE A 3 -3.53 -3.07 5.67
C ILE A 3 -3.01 -1.82 4.99
N GLN A 4 -2.31 -2.00 3.87
CA GLN A 4 -1.80 -0.91 3.06
C GLN A 4 -2.58 -0.83 1.76
N VAL A 5 -2.85 0.40 1.33
CA VAL A 5 -3.56 0.69 0.09
C VAL A 5 -2.69 1.56 -0.79
N ALA A 6 -2.47 1.13 -2.02
CA ALA A 6 -1.74 1.91 -3.01
C ALA A 6 -2.71 2.60 -3.96
N ILE A 7 -2.44 3.88 -4.22
CA ILE A 7 -3.15 4.69 -5.22
C ILE A 7 -2.15 5.09 -6.30
N MET A 8 -2.52 4.95 -7.55
CA MET A 8 -1.70 5.29 -8.70
C MET A 8 -2.41 6.32 -9.56
N GLY A 9 -1.94 7.56 -9.51
CA GLY A 9 -2.61 8.68 -10.17
C GLY A 9 -3.98 8.96 -9.57
N LYS A 10 -5.04 8.65 -10.30
CA LYS A 10 -6.42 8.82 -9.86
C LYS A 10 -7.13 7.48 -9.60
N LYS A 11 -6.38 6.38 -9.62
CA LYS A 11 -6.93 5.02 -9.56
C LYS A 11 -6.42 4.25 -8.36
N LYS A 12 -7.28 3.41 -7.84
CA LYS A 12 -6.93 2.42 -6.83
C LYS A 12 -6.04 1.36 -7.48
N LEU A 13 -4.82 1.19 -6.98
CA LEU A 13 -3.90 0.15 -7.48
C LEU A 13 -4.19 -1.19 -6.83
N GLY A 14 -4.34 -1.21 -5.52
CA GLY A 14 -4.64 -2.43 -4.79
C GLY A 14 -4.33 -2.33 -3.31
N THR A 15 -4.47 -3.47 -2.64
CA THR A 15 -4.32 -3.60 -1.19
C THR A 15 -3.42 -4.77 -0.86
N ILE A 16 -2.74 -4.69 0.28
CA ILE A 16 -1.95 -5.78 0.84
C ILE A 16 -2.06 -5.75 2.36
N GLU A 17 -2.06 -6.91 2.98
CA GLU A 17 -2.04 -7.02 4.44
C GLU A 17 -0.65 -7.45 4.90
N LEU A 18 -0.15 -6.79 5.93
CA LEU A 18 1.09 -7.18 6.59
C LEU A 18 0.75 -7.84 7.91
N LYS A 19 1.21 -9.07 8.09
CA LYS A 19 1.04 -9.81 9.33
C LYS A 19 2.41 -10.15 9.90
N PRO A 20 2.81 -9.53 11.02
CA PRO A 20 4.08 -9.89 11.66
C PRO A 20 4.03 -11.36 12.10
N LYS A 21 5.11 -12.09 11.92
CA LYS A 21 5.20 -13.47 12.39
C LYS A 21 5.22 -13.57 13.91
N ARG A 22 5.58 -12.48 14.59
CA ARG A 22 5.57 -12.36 16.05
C ARG A 22 4.52 -11.35 16.46
N GLU A 23 3.89 -11.60 17.61
CA GLU A 23 2.83 -10.76 18.16
C GLU A 23 3.30 -9.33 18.43
N PHE A 24 4.58 -9.16 18.75
CA PHE A 24 5.19 -7.87 18.99
C PHE A 24 6.26 -7.59 17.95
N TYR A 25 6.26 -6.37 17.42
CA TYR A 25 7.26 -5.88 16.49
C TYR A 25 8.49 -5.43 17.30
N ASP A 26 9.31 -6.41 17.70
CA ASP A 26 10.52 -6.17 18.50
C ASP A 26 11.74 -5.94 17.58
N TYR A 27 12.91 -5.70 18.21
CA TYR A 27 14.15 -5.51 17.49
C TYR A 27 14.51 -6.69 16.58
N GLU A 28 14.27 -7.92 17.03
CA GLU A 28 14.52 -9.11 16.24
C GLU A 28 13.64 -9.18 15.00
N ALA A 29 12.35 -8.86 15.13
CA ALA A 29 11.43 -8.85 14.00
C ALA A 29 11.84 -7.83 12.94
N LYS A 30 12.45 -6.71 13.36
CA LYS A 30 12.89 -5.64 12.47
C LYS A 30 14.17 -5.96 11.72
N TYR A 31 15.13 -6.64 12.34
CA TYR A 31 16.46 -6.84 11.79
C TYR A 31 16.83 -8.28 11.49
N ASN A 32 16.07 -9.26 11.97
CA ASN A 32 16.33 -10.67 11.72
C ASN A 32 15.57 -11.15 10.48
N PRO A 33 16.27 -11.63 9.42
CA PRO A 33 15.62 -12.14 8.22
C PRO A 33 14.64 -13.30 8.49
N LYS A 34 14.85 -14.05 9.57
CA LYS A 34 13.96 -15.17 9.95
C LYS A 34 12.66 -14.72 10.60
N ALA A 35 12.58 -13.45 11.05
CA ALA A 35 11.40 -12.85 11.66
C ALA A 35 10.63 -11.98 10.68
N LYS A 36 10.60 -12.35 9.40
CA LYS A 36 9.96 -11.59 8.32
C LYS A 36 8.46 -11.45 8.54
N THR A 37 7.95 -10.25 8.23
CA THR A 37 6.53 -9.98 8.12
C THR A 37 5.93 -10.77 6.97
N LYS A 38 4.80 -11.42 7.21
CA LYS A 38 4.08 -12.13 6.15
C LYS A 38 3.25 -11.14 5.35
N HIS A 39 3.38 -11.19 4.03
CA HIS A 39 2.59 -10.39 3.09
C HIS A 39 1.40 -11.23 2.62
N ILE A 40 0.20 -10.70 2.75
CA ILE A 40 -1.03 -11.39 2.34
C ILE A 40 -1.69 -10.58 1.23
N ILE A 41 -1.79 -11.17 0.06
CA ILE A 41 -2.46 -10.60 -1.10
C ILE A 41 -3.13 -11.75 -1.88
N PRO A 42 -4.43 -11.71 -2.18
CA PRO A 42 -5.40 -10.64 -1.84
C PRO A 42 -5.69 -10.56 -0.34
N VAL A 43 -6.11 -9.38 0.12
CA VAL A 43 -6.52 -9.18 1.50
C VAL A 43 -7.85 -9.84 1.75
N ASN A 44 -7.94 -10.61 2.84
CA ASN A 44 -9.19 -11.27 3.21
C ASN A 44 -10.11 -10.30 3.96
N LEU A 45 -10.85 -9.53 3.19
CA LEU A 45 -11.90 -8.61 3.65
C LEU A 45 -13.13 -8.78 2.76
N SER A 46 -14.30 -8.41 3.29
CA SER A 46 -15.51 -8.36 2.49
C SER A 46 -15.37 -7.33 1.37
N LYS A 47 -16.15 -7.48 0.29
CA LYS A 47 -16.17 -6.49 -0.80
C LYS A 47 -16.55 -5.11 -0.30
N LYS A 48 -17.45 -5.03 0.68
CA LYS A 48 -17.87 -3.78 1.31
C LYS A 48 -16.70 -3.11 2.04
N ASP A 49 -15.95 -3.86 2.83
CA ASP A 49 -14.80 -3.33 3.57
C ASP A 49 -13.65 -2.95 2.65
N LEU A 50 -13.37 -3.76 1.62
CA LEU A 50 -12.36 -3.42 0.61
C LEU A 50 -12.71 -2.12 -0.12
N LYS A 51 -13.98 -1.95 -0.51
CA LYS A 51 -14.42 -0.71 -1.13
C LYS A 51 -14.26 0.47 -0.17
N LYS A 52 -14.65 0.32 1.07
CA LYS A 52 -14.56 1.37 2.09
C LYS A 52 -13.11 1.82 2.32
N ILE A 53 -12.18 0.90 2.54
CA ILE A 53 -10.78 1.23 2.81
C ILE A 53 -10.12 1.89 1.57
N THR A 54 -10.40 1.37 0.38
CA THR A 54 -9.83 1.93 -0.85
C THR A 54 -10.44 3.28 -1.20
N ASP A 55 -11.73 3.50 -0.91
CA ASP A 55 -12.38 4.81 -1.08
C ASP A 55 -11.75 5.85 -0.15
N VAL A 56 -11.48 5.49 1.12
CA VAL A 56 -10.82 6.38 2.08
C VAL A 56 -9.42 6.74 1.61
N ALA A 57 -8.64 5.76 1.16
CA ALA A 57 -7.29 5.99 0.66
C ALA A 57 -7.30 6.93 -0.56
N LEU A 58 -8.21 6.70 -1.51
CA LEU A 58 -8.32 7.56 -2.70
C LEU A 58 -8.76 8.98 -2.32
N LYS A 59 -9.72 9.11 -1.41
CA LYS A 59 -10.17 10.41 -0.92
C LYS A 59 -9.03 11.17 -0.23
N ALA A 60 -8.27 10.51 0.62
CA ALA A 60 -7.12 11.11 1.30
C ALA A 60 -6.06 11.58 0.30
N HIS A 61 -5.73 10.73 -0.69
CA HIS A 61 -4.80 11.07 -1.77
C HIS A 61 -5.22 12.34 -2.51
N LYS A 62 -6.51 12.46 -2.84
CA LYS A 62 -7.05 13.64 -3.53
C LYS A 62 -7.09 14.87 -2.65
N LEU A 63 -7.48 14.74 -1.38
CA LEU A 63 -7.60 15.86 -0.46
C LEU A 63 -6.27 16.56 -0.20
N ILE A 64 -5.18 15.81 -0.09
CA ILE A 64 -3.84 16.39 0.08
C ILE A 64 -3.17 16.69 -1.26
N LYS A 65 -3.92 16.61 -2.36
CA LYS A 65 -3.49 16.92 -3.73
C LYS A 65 -2.26 16.12 -4.16
N CYS A 66 -2.21 14.85 -3.78
CA CYS A 66 -1.14 13.96 -4.19
C CYS A 66 -1.20 13.67 -5.69
N ARG A 67 -0.03 13.49 -6.27
CA ARG A 67 0.17 13.02 -7.63
C ARG A 67 1.07 11.79 -7.61
N GLY A 68 1.15 11.08 -8.71
CA GLY A 68 1.98 9.88 -8.75
C GLY A 68 1.38 8.76 -7.92
N ILE A 69 2.23 8.12 -7.13
CA ILE A 69 1.84 6.95 -6.35
C ILE A 69 1.94 7.27 -4.86
N THR A 70 0.90 6.90 -4.11
CA THR A 70 0.91 6.96 -2.64
C THR A 70 0.55 5.60 -2.07
N ARG A 71 1.00 5.37 -0.84
CA ARG A 71 0.61 4.21 -0.04
C ARG A 71 0.04 4.72 1.28
N SER A 72 -1.22 4.39 1.53
CA SER A 72 -1.89 4.70 2.80
C SER A 72 -1.82 3.48 3.72
N ASP A 73 -1.39 3.68 4.94
CA ASP A 73 -1.23 2.62 5.93
C ASP A 73 -2.37 2.69 6.93
N PHE A 74 -3.06 1.56 7.11
CA PHE A 74 -4.24 1.44 7.96
C PHE A 74 -4.07 0.39 9.03
N LYS A 75 -4.71 0.62 10.17
CA LYS A 75 -5.04 -0.42 11.14
C LYS A 75 -6.52 -0.77 10.98
N PHE A 76 -6.83 -2.06 11.05
CA PHE A 76 -8.18 -2.55 11.08
C PHE A 76 -8.42 -3.29 12.40
N TYR A 77 -9.40 -2.80 13.16
CA TYR A 77 -9.69 -3.34 14.50
C TYR A 77 -11.18 -3.21 14.78
N LYS A 78 -11.81 -4.32 15.18
CA LYS A 78 -13.24 -4.39 15.53
C LYS A 78 -14.15 -3.73 14.47
N GLY A 79 -13.91 -4.05 13.21
CA GLY A 79 -14.72 -3.56 12.08
C GLY A 79 -14.48 -2.10 11.68
N LYS A 80 -13.46 -1.45 12.25
CA LYS A 80 -13.13 -0.05 11.94
C LYS A 80 -11.74 0.07 11.35
N PHE A 81 -11.61 0.97 10.38
CA PHE A 81 -10.33 1.34 9.78
C PHE A 81 -9.81 2.63 10.38
N TYR A 82 -8.52 2.62 10.71
CA TYR A 82 -7.81 3.79 11.23
C TYR A 82 -6.68 4.11 10.27
N LEU A 83 -6.77 5.24 9.58
CA LEU A 83 -5.70 5.73 8.71
C LEU A 83 -4.56 6.26 9.59
N LEU A 84 -3.39 5.66 9.47
CA LEU A 84 -2.21 6.03 10.26
C LEU A 84 -1.36 7.07 9.56
N GLU A 85 -1.08 6.83 8.28
CA GLU A 85 -0.24 7.75 7.49
C GLU A 85 -0.47 7.56 6.00
N ILE A 86 -0.06 8.58 5.24
CA ILE A 86 0.03 8.53 3.79
C ILE A 86 1.49 8.73 3.42
N ASN A 87 2.08 7.73 2.79
CA ASN A 87 3.44 7.80 2.30
C ASN A 87 3.42 8.27 0.84
N THR A 88 3.95 9.48 0.61
CA THR A 88 3.97 10.09 -0.73
C THR A 88 5.20 9.70 -1.55
N GLN A 89 6.15 9.01 -0.93
CA GLN A 89 7.33 8.44 -1.60
C GLN A 89 7.54 7.00 -1.16
N PRO A 90 6.58 6.10 -1.48
CA PRO A 90 6.73 4.71 -1.07
C PRO A 90 7.94 4.06 -1.74
N GLY A 91 8.53 3.08 -1.07
CA GLY A 91 9.67 2.35 -1.59
C GLY A 91 9.39 1.75 -2.96
N MET A 92 10.38 1.80 -3.84
CA MET A 92 10.29 1.33 -5.24
C MET A 92 11.39 0.33 -5.59
N THR A 93 11.73 -0.54 -4.66
CA THR A 93 12.57 -1.69 -4.95
C THR A 93 11.69 -2.87 -5.38
N LYS A 94 12.28 -3.89 -6.00
CA LYS A 94 11.53 -5.09 -6.40
C LYS A 94 10.84 -5.79 -5.22
N LEU A 95 11.31 -5.57 -4.00
CA LEU A 95 10.77 -6.19 -2.78
C LEU A 95 9.84 -5.25 -2.00
N SER A 96 9.61 -4.05 -2.50
CA SER A 96 8.76 -3.06 -1.84
C SER A 96 7.27 -3.36 -2.06
N LEU A 97 6.42 -2.84 -1.17
CA LEU A 97 4.99 -3.17 -1.15
C LEU A 97 4.23 -2.69 -2.39
N VAL A 98 4.48 -1.46 -2.85
CA VAL A 98 3.78 -0.94 -4.02
C VAL A 98 4.07 -1.75 -5.28
N PRO A 99 5.35 -2.09 -5.60
CA PRO A 99 5.62 -3.00 -6.70
C PRO A 99 4.95 -4.38 -6.56
N GLU A 100 4.85 -4.91 -5.35
CA GLU A 100 4.17 -6.18 -5.09
C GLU A 100 2.66 -6.07 -5.37
N ILE A 101 2.03 -5.00 -4.91
CA ILE A 101 0.62 -4.70 -5.20
C ILE A 101 0.40 -4.53 -6.70
N ALA A 102 1.28 -3.78 -7.38
CA ALA A 102 1.21 -3.56 -8.82
C ALA A 102 1.33 -4.87 -9.60
N ASN A 103 2.27 -5.73 -9.21
CA ASN A 103 2.47 -7.03 -9.84
C ASN A 103 1.21 -7.89 -9.73
N TYR A 104 0.58 -7.93 -8.56
CA TYR A 104 -0.68 -8.64 -8.36
C TYR A 104 -1.80 -8.09 -9.26
N ALA A 105 -1.81 -6.77 -9.50
CA ALA A 105 -2.76 -6.10 -10.38
C ALA A 105 -2.44 -6.28 -11.88
N GLY A 106 -1.37 -7.00 -12.22
CA GLY A 106 -0.97 -7.25 -13.60
C GLY A 106 0.00 -6.22 -14.17
N ILE A 107 0.58 -5.36 -13.35
CA ILE A 107 1.55 -4.34 -13.77
C ILE A 107 2.95 -4.78 -13.35
N SER A 108 3.82 -5.05 -14.32
CA SER A 108 5.21 -5.44 -14.04
C SER A 108 5.99 -4.30 -13.40
N PHE A 109 7.10 -4.62 -12.74
CA PHE A 109 7.98 -3.61 -12.13
C PHE A 109 8.45 -2.58 -13.17
N ILE A 110 8.84 -3.03 -14.35
CA ILE A 110 9.29 -2.14 -15.44
C ILE A 110 8.17 -1.20 -15.86
N LYS A 111 6.96 -1.71 -16.07
CA LYS A 111 5.81 -0.89 -16.46
C LYS A 111 5.43 0.12 -15.38
N LEU A 112 5.53 -0.26 -14.12
CA LEU A 112 5.31 0.65 -13.00
C LEU A 112 6.29 1.81 -13.03
N ILE A 113 7.57 1.53 -13.20
CA ILE A 113 8.61 2.57 -13.29
C ILE A 113 8.41 3.45 -14.52
N GLU A 114 8.07 2.87 -15.68
CA GLU A 114 7.75 3.63 -16.88
C GLU A 114 6.60 4.61 -16.65
N TRP A 115 5.55 4.14 -15.96
CA TRP A 115 4.41 5.00 -15.63
C TRP A 115 4.82 6.17 -14.75
N ILE A 116 5.65 5.92 -13.73
CA ILE A 116 6.16 6.96 -12.83
C ILE A 116 6.96 8.01 -13.61
N LEU A 117 7.83 7.57 -14.52
CA LEU A 117 8.64 8.47 -15.35
C LEU A 117 7.78 9.31 -16.28
N LYS A 118 6.77 8.72 -16.92
CA LYS A 118 5.85 9.43 -17.81
C LYS A 118 4.96 10.42 -17.04
N ASP A 119 4.56 10.08 -15.84
CA ASP A 119 3.74 10.94 -14.99
C ASP A 119 4.54 12.11 -14.41
N ALA A 120 5.85 11.97 -14.25
CA ALA A 120 6.72 12.99 -13.68
C ALA A 120 6.70 14.28 -14.51
N SER A 121 6.35 15.39 -13.86
CA SER A 121 6.24 16.70 -14.49
C SER A 121 6.27 17.79 -13.43
N ILE A 122 6.86 18.94 -13.75
CA ILE A 122 6.86 20.10 -12.86
C ILE A 122 5.59 20.93 -12.99
N ASN A 123 4.85 20.77 -14.08
CA ASN A 123 3.69 21.60 -14.43
C ASN A 123 2.37 20.82 -14.39
N ARG A 124 2.24 19.89 -13.49
CA ARG A 124 1.01 19.09 -13.40
C ARG A 124 0.16 19.43 -12.19
#